data_fd77b8742a044858761dc86c779ac848
#
_entry.id   fd77b8742a044858761dc86c779ac848
#
_cell.length_a   1.000
_cell.length_b   1.000
_cell.length_c   1.000
_cell.angle_alpha   90.00
_cell.angle_beta   90.00
_cell.angle_gamma   90.00
#
_symmetry.space_group_name_H-M   'P 1'
#
loop_
_entity.id
_entity.type
_entity.pdbx_description
1 polymer ?
#
loop_
_entity_poly.entity_id
_entity_poly.type
_entity_poly.pdbx_seq_one_letter_code
_entity_poly.pdbx_strand_id
1 'polypeptide(L)'
;QYAQNLLDNASMYSCLGVQAILKHHTGAISEAQMEQTLHELASQGFRYYDDVKKYGKRNPFSQQYNLNIGRGTEKNTFNASLSYRNNREEDKYTDSESFGLNLQNTTRLTSWLSLDLGTYLNYGDGTTQSYNLTSPGYNYVPYSSLLNDDGSYYTNTVADRYSKSQQKIISSYGLYSMDITPLDELGRNLSKSKNFSNRTFARLNFKFTDWLRYTASFQYEVGEYKTSQLQDKESYAVRNKVNTFATDA
;
A
#
# COMPACT_ATOMS: atom_id res chain seq x y z
N GLN A 1 -14.18 40.49 3.06
CA GLN A 1 -14.60 39.76 1.85
C GLN A 1 -13.58 38.73 1.41
N TYR A 2 -12.25 39.06 1.31
CA TYR A 2 -11.20 38.11 0.92
C TYR A 2 -11.06 36.96 1.91
N ALA A 3 -10.95 37.26 3.22
CA ALA A 3 -10.85 36.22 4.27
C ALA A 3 -12.09 35.29 4.30
N GLN A 4 -13.29 35.84 4.10
CA GLN A 4 -14.51 35.04 4.01
C GLN A 4 -14.49 34.13 2.78
N ASN A 5 -14.03 34.64 1.64
CA ASN A 5 -13.88 33.84 0.43
C ASN A 5 -12.88 32.68 0.63
N LEU A 6 -11.79 32.93 1.36
CA LEU A 6 -10.83 31.86 1.73
C LEU A 6 -11.47 30.81 2.65
N LEU A 7 -12.27 31.23 3.65
CA LEU A 7 -12.98 30.30 4.51
C LEU A 7 -14.01 29.43 3.75
N ASP A 8 -14.64 30.02 2.73
CA ASP A 8 -15.68 29.33 1.98
C ASP A 8 -15.16 28.44 0.86
N ASN A 9 -13.99 28.74 0.30
CA ASN A 9 -13.55 28.17 -0.97
C ASN A 9 -12.18 27.47 -0.96
N ALA A 10 -11.42 27.53 0.12
CA ALA A 10 -10.05 27.02 0.06
C ALA A 10 -9.82 25.80 0.94
N SER A 11 -9.56 24.66 0.31
CA SER A 11 -9.16 23.42 0.95
C SER A 11 -7.88 23.54 1.78
N MET A 12 -6.91 24.36 1.33
CA MET A 12 -5.66 24.62 2.05
C MET A 12 -5.86 25.36 3.39
N TYR A 13 -7.05 25.93 3.60
CA TYR A 13 -7.40 26.62 4.84
C TYR A 13 -8.27 25.76 5.78
N SER A 14 -8.31 24.48 5.57
CA SER A 14 -8.90 23.52 6.52
C SER A 14 -8.12 23.44 7.84
N CYS A 15 -6.92 24.02 7.90
CA CYS A 15 -6.15 24.17 9.13
C CYS A 15 -6.92 24.95 10.20
N LEU A 16 -7.22 24.30 11.32
CA LEU A 16 -8.04 24.90 12.39
C LEU A 16 -7.46 26.21 12.91
N GLY A 17 -6.13 26.30 13.03
CA GLY A 17 -5.45 27.55 13.42
C GLY A 17 -5.66 28.68 12.38
N VAL A 18 -5.50 28.36 11.09
CA VAL A 18 -5.76 29.33 10.00
C VAL A 18 -7.24 29.73 9.97
N GLN A 19 -8.16 28.78 10.16
CA GLN A 19 -9.58 29.10 10.26
C GLN A 19 -9.90 30.05 11.42
N ALA A 20 -9.29 29.87 12.58
CA ALA A 20 -9.47 30.78 13.71
C ALA A 20 -9.00 32.20 13.37
N ILE A 21 -7.83 32.33 12.74
CA ILE A 21 -7.30 33.64 12.29
C ILE A 21 -8.22 34.29 11.25
N LEU A 22 -8.69 33.53 10.25
CA LEU A 22 -9.59 34.03 9.23
C LEU A 22 -10.95 34.44 9.79
N LYS A 23 -11.51 33.67 10.73
CA LYS A 23 -12.76 34.01 11.43
C LYS A 23 -12.62 35.33 12.21
N HIS A 24 -11.48 35.55 12.86
CA HIS A 24 -11.21 36.84 13.50
C HIS A 24 -11.14 37.97 12.47
N HIS A 25 -10.43 37.79 11.37
CA HIS A 25 -10.36 38.79 10.30
C HIS A 25 -11.72 39.12 9.65
N THR A 26 -12.66 38.19 9.66
CA THR A 26 -14.02 38.42 9.18
C THR A 26 -14.95 39.03 10.23
N GLY A 27 -14.46 39.19 11.47
CA GLY A 27 -15.28 39.67 12.59
C GLY A 27 -16.23 38.61 13.17
N ALA A 28 -16.10 37.34 12.75
CA ALA A 28 -16.95 36.26 13.24
C ALA A 28 -16.64 35.86 14.68
N ILE A 29 -15.41 36.08 15.12
CA ILE A 29 -14.96 35.85 16.51
C ILE A 29 -14.08 37.02 16.97
N SER A 30 -14.03 37.25 18.27
CA SER A 30 -13.14 38.22 18.89
C SER A 30 -11.69 37.76 18.91
N GLU A 31 -10.74 38.69 19.10
CA GLU A 31 -9.32 38.38 19.26
C GLU A 31 -9.09 37.40 20.42
N ALA A 32 -9.72 37.63 21.56
CA ALA A 32 -9.63 36.75 22.72
C ALA A 32 -10.10 35.31 22.42
N GLN A 33 -11.18 35.17 21.65
CA GLN A 33 -11.66 33.84 21.22
C GLN A 33 -10.70 33.17 20.22
N MET A 34 -10.10 33.94 19.32
CA MET A 34 -9.07 33.44 18.41
C MET A 34 -7.85 32.94 19.20
N GLU A 35 -7.30 33.76 20.12
CA GLU A 35 -6.17 33.38 20.96
C GLU A 35 -6.45 32.17 21.83
N GLN A 36 -7.64 32.10 22.45
CA GLN A 36 -8.07 30.91 23.19
C GLN A 36 -8.07 29.68 22.30
N THR A 37 -8.65 29.75 21.12
CA THR A 37 -8.69 28.61 20.17
C THR A 37 -7.28 28.19 19.77
N LEU A 38 -6.40 29.13 19.46
CA LEU A 38 -5.00 28.81 19.13
C LEU A 38 -4.25 28.17 20.30
N HIS A 39 -4.51 28.62 21.52
CA HIS A 39 -3.90 28.04 22.72
C HIS A 39 -4.42 26.62 23.00
N GLU A 40 -5.72 26.38 22.84
CA GLU A 40 -6.32 25.05 22.95
C GLU A 40 -5.73 24.09 21.90
N LEU A 41 -5.64 24.52 20.65
CA LEU A 41 -5.02 23.72 19.58
C LEU A 41 -3.55 23.41 19.88
N ALA A 42 -2.78 24.40 20.35
CA ALA A 42 -1.39 24.19 20.73
C ALA A 42 -1.23 23.20 21.90
N SER A 43 -2.14 23.22 22.86
CA SER A 43 -2.14 22.29 24.00
C SER A 43 -2.44 20.84 23.60
N GLN A 44 -3.17 20.63 22.52
CA GLN A 44 -3.53 19.30 22.00
C GLN A 44 -2.38 18.61 21.24
N GLY A 45 -1.39 19.36 20.77
CA GLY A 45 -0.24 18.82 20.06
C GLY A 45 -0.57 18.18 18.69
N PHE A 46 0.30 17.28 18.23
CA PHE A 46 0.18 16.61 16.92
C PHE A 46 -0.63 15.31 17.02
N ARG A 47 -1.89 15.38 17.37
CA ARG A 47 -2.76 14.20 17.53
C ARG A 47 -2.90 13.37 16.27
N TYR A 48 -2.80 13.97 15.08
CA TYR A 48 -2.98 13.27 13.81
C TYR A 48 -2.03 12.07 13.65
N TYR A 49 -0.76 12.21 13.98
CA TYR A 49 0.21 11.11 13.87
C TYR A 49 -0.04 10.00 14.88
N ASP A 50 -0.48 10.36 16.08
CA ASP A 50 -0.86 9.37 17.09
C ASP A 50 -2.09 8.59 16.65
N ASP A 51 -3.06 9.26 16.05
CA ASP A 51 -4.23 8.63 15.46
C ASP A 51 -3.86 7.74 14.27
N VAL A 52 -2.99 8.19 13.36
CA VAL A 52 -2.48 7.36 12.26
C VAL A 52 -1.81 6.11 12.79
N LYS A 53 -0.96 6.24 13.80
CA LYS A 53 -0.28 5.12 14.43
C LYS A 53 -1.27 4.14 15.08
N LYS A 54 -2.27 4.67 15.78
CA LYS A 54 -3.26 3.87 16.52
C LYS A 54 -4.28 3.19 15.61
N TYR A 55 -4.79 3.89 14.61
CA TYR A 55 -5.92 3.45 13.78
C TYR A 55 -5.50 2.97 12.40
N GLY A 56 -4.47 3.54 11.81
CA GLY A 56 -3.97 3.21 10.47
C GLY A 56 -2.87 2.14 10.46
N LYS A 57 -2.16 1.99 11.56
CA LYS A 57 -1.03 1.08 11.69
C LYS A 57 -1.35 -0.13 12.57
N ARG A 58 -0.50 -1.13 12.52
CA ARG A 58 -0.49 -2.32 13.37
C ARG A 58 0.96 -2.77 13.60
N ASN A 59 1.18 -3.65 14.55
CA ASN A 59 2.50 -4.24 14.74
C ASN A 59 2.85 -5.11 13.53
N PRO A 60 3.97 -4.85 12.85
CA PRO A 60 4.43 -5.68 11.76
C PRO A 60 4.84 -7.06 12.29
N PHE A 61 4.64 -8.07 11.47
CA PHE A 61 5.00 -9.44 11.83
C PHE A 61 5.47 -10.20 10.60
N SER A 62 6.67 -10.79 10.67
CA SER A 62 7.22 -11.59 9.60
C SER A 62 7.55 -12.98 10.10
N GLN A 63 7.13 -13.98 9.34
CA GLN A 63 7.47 -15.39 9.55
C GLN A 63 8.17 -15.93 8.32
N GLN A 64 9.22 -16.71 8.56
CA GLN A 64 9.89 -17.42 7.50
C GLN A 64 10.23 -18.84 7.95
N TYR A 65 9.89 -19.81 7.12
CA TYR A 65 10.20 -21.21 7.31
C TYR A 65 11.05 -21.69 6.13
N ASN A 66 12.14 -22.40 6.45
CA ASN A 66 13.01 -22.99 5.46
C ASN A 66 13.26 -24.45 5.82
N LEU A 67 13.02 -25.33 4.86
CA LEU A 67 13.34 -26.75 4.97
C LEU A 67 14.33 -27.10 3.87
N ASN A 68 15.48 -27.68 4.27
CA ASN A 68 16.50 -28.12 3.35
C ASN A 68 16.75 -29.61 3.54
N ILE A 69 16.74 -30.35 2.43
CA ILE A 69 17.02 -31.79 2.40
C ILE A 69 18.14 -32.00 1.40
N GLY A 70 19.20 -32.64 1.84
CA GLY A 70 20.33 -33.00 0.99
C GLY A 70 20.70 -34.48 1.14
N ARG A 71 20.98 -35.11 0.03
CA ARG A 71 21.54 -36.45 0.01
C ARG A 71 22.63 -36.55 -1.05
N GLY A 72 23.76 -37.10 -0.65
CA GLY A 72 24.90 -37.35 -1.54
C GLY A 72 25.32 -38.80 -1.55
N THR A 73 25.69 -39.28 -2.71
CA THR A 73 26.43 -40.53 -2.93
C THR A 73 27.61 -40.24 -3.88
N GLU A 74 28.47 -41.18 -4.12
CA GLU A 74 29.57 -40.99 -5.09
C GLU A 74 29.12 -40.62 -6.50
N LYS A 75 27.92 -41.05 -6.88
CA LYS A 75 27.37 -40.85 -8.24
C LYS A 75 26.24 -39.85 -8.33
N ASN A 76 25.61 -39.49 -7.21
CA ASN A 76 24.44 -38.64 -7.23
C ASN A 76 24.43 -37.69 -6.02
N THR A 77 24.15 -36.44 -6.28
CA THR A 77 23.88 -35.43 -5.24
C THR A 77 22.54 -34.81 -5.50
N PHE A 78 21.64 -34.87 -4.51
CA PHE A 78 20.33 -34.29 -4.55
C PHE A 78 20.22 -33.26 -3.44
N ASN A 79 19.67 -32.06 -3.79
CA ASN A 79 19.33 -30.99 -2.86
C ASN A 79 17.91 -30.50 -3.14
N ALA A 80 17.15 -30.41 -2.11
CA ALA A 80 15.81 -29.77 -2.14
C ALA A 80 15.72 -28.70 -1.06
N SER A 81 15.23 -27.54 -1.40
CA SER A 81 14.90 -26.53 -0.41
C SER A 81 13.48 -26.00 -0.64
N LEU A 82 12.77 -25.85 0.45
CA LEU A 82 11.45 -25.30 0.53
C LEU A 82 11.50 -24.06 1.40
N SER A 83 10.95 -22.96 0.93
CA SER A 83 10.83 -21.73 1.70
C SER A 83 9.40 -21.24 1.69
N TYR A 84 8.93 -20.78 2.82
CA TYR A 84 7.67 -20.05 2.97
C TYR A 84 7.93 -18.81 3.77
N ARG A 85 7.39 -17.68 3.31
CA ARG A 85 7.43 -16.41 4.02
C ARG A 85 6.04 -15.80 4.05
N ASN A 86 5.67 -15.30 5.21
CA ASN A 86 4.45 -14.50 5.40
C ASN A 86 4.86 -13.21 6.10
N ASN A 87 4.50 -12.07 5.50
CA ASN A 87 4.74 -10.76 6.05
C ASN A 87 3.42 -10.03 6.24
N ARG A 88 3.24 -9.52 7.44
CA ARG A 88 2.24 -8.55 7.78
C ARG A 88 2.94 -7.22 7.99
N GLU A 89 2.66 -6.26 7.12
CA GLU A 89 3.29 -4.95 7.20
C GLU A 89 2.68 -4.08 8.32
N GLU A 90 3.36 -2.99 8.65
CA GLU A 90 2.89 -2.00 9.60
C GLU A 90 1.58 -1.34 9.14
N ASP A 91 1.44 -1.06 7.87
CA ASP A 91 0.20 -0.53 7.30
C ASP A 91 -0.89 -1.60 7.31
N LYS A 92 -2.07 -1.26 7.86
CA LYS A 92 -3.23 -2.17 7.80
C LYS A 92 -3.57 -2.51 6.35
N TYR A 93 -4.04 -3.73 6.12
CA TYR A 93 -4.39 -4.26 4.80
C TYR A 93 -3.21 -4.39 3.82
N THR A 94 -1.97 -4.36 4.32
CA THR A 94 -0.77 -4.62 3.51
C THR A 94 -0.11 -5.89 4.03
N ASP A 95 -0.26 -6.96 3.25
CA ASP A 95 0.22 -8.31 3.59
C ASP A 95 0.85 -8.94 2.35
N SER A 96 1.81 -9.82 2.55
CA SER A 96 2.38 -10.62 1.47
C SER A 96 2.77 -12.01 1.94
N GLU A 97 2.62 -12.97 1.06
CA GLU A 97 3.14 -14.31 1.27
C GLU A 97 3.90 -14.80 0.04
N SER A 98 4.86 -15.65 0.27
CA SER A 98 5.63 -16.23 -0.80
C SER A 98 6.06 -17.66 -0.46
N PHE A 99 6.10 -18.47 -1.51
CA PHE A 99 6.52 -19.86 -1.47
C PHE A 99 7.63 -20.07 -2.50
N GLY A 100 8.70 -20.72 -2.10
CA GLY A 100 9.81 -21.08 -2.98
C GLY A 100 10.16 -22.56 -2.88
N LEU A 101 10.33 -23.21 -4.03
CA LEU A 101 10.85 -24.57 -4.14
C LEU A 101 12.08 -24.57 -5.04
N ASN A 102 13.16 -25.12 -4.54
CA ASN A 102 14.36 -25.33 -5.29
C ASN A 102 14.73 -26.81 -5.23
N LEU A 103 14.79 -27.46 -6.38
CA LEU A 103 15.22 -28.84 -6.52
C LEU A 103 16.44 -28.88 -7.43
N GLN A 104 17.51 -29.56 -7.00
CA GLN A 104 18.70 -29.75 -7.79
C GLN A 104 19.19 -31.19 -7.66
N ASN A 105 19.56 -31.76 -8.77
CA ASN A 105 20.15 -33.06 -8.83
C ASN A 105 21.37 -33.06 -9.77
N THR A 106 22.50 -33.53 -9.26
CA THR A 106 23.69 -33.77 -10.06
C THR A 106 23.95 -35.27 -10.09
N THR A 107 23.98 -35.87 -11.28
CA THR A 107 24.25 -37.28 -11.48
C THR A 107 25.50 -37.46 -12.33
N ARG A 108 26.48 -38.18 -11.82
CA ARG A 108 27.64 -38.62 -12.58
C ARG A 108 27.26 -39.86 -13.40
N LEU A 109 27.09 -39.68 -14.71
CA LEU A 109 26.69 -40.77 -15.63
C LEU A 109 27.88 -41.66 -15.95
N THR A 110 29.06 -41.04 -16.15
CA THR A 110 30.33 -41.74 -16.39
C THR A 110 31.44 -40.96 -15.70
N SER A 111 32.71 -41.43 -15.81
CA SER A 111 33.87 -40.70 -15.29
C SER A 111 34.12 -39.36 -15.98
N TRP A 112 33.60 -39.19 -17.18
CA TRP A 112 33.79 -37.99 -18.02
C TRP A 112 32.51 -37.20 -18.29
N LEU A 113 31.33 -37.69 -17.85
CA LEU A 113 30.04 -37.06 -18.11
C LEU A 113 29.21 -36.96 -16.83
N SER A 114 28.72 -35.75 -16.53
CA SER A 114 27.70 -35.52 -15.49
C SER A 114 26.54 -34.72 -16.03
N LEU A 115 25.38 -34.95 -15.43
CA LEU A 115 24.13 -34.27 -15.71
C LEU A 115 23.68 -33.51 -14.46
N ASP A 116 23.45 -32.20 -14.60
CA ASP A 116 22.81 -31.39 -13.59
C ASP A 116 21.39 -31.05 -14.06
N LEU A 117 20.43 -31.37 -13.23
CA LEU A 117 19.03 -30.98 -13.40
C LEU A 117 18.63 -30.10 -12.26
N GLY A 118 17.86 -29.04 -12.56
CA GLY A 118 17.34 -28.20 -11.51
C GLY A 118 16.06 -27.49 -11.90
N THR A 119 15.23 -27.22 -10.89
CA THR A 119 14.08 -26.39 -11.03
C THR A 119 13.95 -25.43 -9.84
N TYR A 120 13.63 -24.19 -10.15
CA TYR A 120 13.34 -23.14 -9.20
C TYR A 120 11.92 -22.67 -9.45
N LEU A 121 11.06 -22.82 -8.46
CA LEU A 121 9.69 -22.36 -8.51
C LEU A 121 9.51 -21.30 -7.42
N ASN A 122 8.93 -20.16 -7.78
CA ASN A 122 8.52 -19.14 -6.84
C ASN A 122 7.06 -18.78 -7.11
N TYR A 123 6.30 -18.66 -6.04
CA TYR A 123 4.93 -18.14 -6.04
C TYR A 123 4.84 -17.06 -4.97
N GLY A 124 4.19 -15.96 -5.28
CA GLY A 124 3.93 -14.89 -4.34
C GLY A 124 2.53 -14.33 -4.51
N ASP A 125 1.92 -13.96 -3.40
CA ASP A 125 0.64 -13.26 -3.32
C ASP A 125 0.83 -12.06 -2.39
N GLY A 126 0.26 -10.91 -2.76
CA GLY A 126 0.37 -9.70 -1.97
C GLY A 126 -0.88 -8.84 -2.08
N THR A 127 -1.20 -8.18 -0.99
CA THR A 127 -2.22 -7.15 -0.94
C THR A 127 -1.59 -5.88 -0.39
N THR A 128 -1.81 -4.76 -1.04
CA THR A 128 -1.31 -3.45 -0.64
C THR A 128 -2.44 -2.46 -0.58
N GLN A 129 -2.52 -1.75 0.53
CA GLN A 129 -3.41 -0.63 0.74
C GLN A 129 -2.96 0.56 -0.11
N SER A 130 -3.86 1.11 -0.93
CA SER A 130 -3.55 2.23 -1.81
C SER A 130 -3.80 3.60 -1.15
N TYR A 131 -4.64 3.67 -0.13
CA TYR A 131 -4.90 4.91 0.59
C TYR A 131 -3.85 5.15 1.67
N ASN A 132 -3.15 6.27 1.60
CA ASN A 132 -2.06 6.59 2.53
C ASN A 132 -2.46 7.70 3.49
N LEU A 133 -2.62 7.36 4.77
CA LEU A 133 -2.92 8.33 5.84
C LEU A 133 -1.75 9.27 6.15
N THR A 134 -0.50 8.86 5.91
CA THR A 134 0.68 9.66 6.25
C THR A 134 1.06 10.66 5.17
N SER A 135 0.57 10.44 3.96
CA SER A 135 0.72 11.35 2.83
C SER A 135 -0.65 11.59 2.21
N PRO A 136 -1.60 12.14 2.96
CA PRO A 136 -2.83 12.60 2.36
C PRO A 136 -2.42 13.66 1.34
N GLY A 137 -2.95 13.61 0.12
CA GLY A 137 -2.78 14.69 -0.86
C GLY A 137 -3.41 15.99 -0.39
N TYR A 138 -3.71 16.10 0.87
CA TYR A 138 -4.30 17.22 1.60
C TYR A 138 -3.22 17.95 2.36
N ASN A 139 -3.36 19.24 2.46
CA ASN A 139 -2.52 20.02 3.32
C ASN A 139 -2.54 19.43 4.73
N TYR A 140 -1.43 18.85 5.10
CA TYR A 140 -1.21 18.29 6.39
C TYR A 140 -1.53 19.32 7.46
N VAL A 141 -2.44 19.00 8.34
CA VAL A 141 -2.90 19.90 9.37
C VAL A 141 -2.39 19.42 10.72
N PRO A 142 -1.41 20.10 11.32
CA PRO A 142 -0.77 19.68 12.57
C PRO A 142 -1.75 19.36 13.70
N TYR A 143 -2.85 20.08 13.78
CA TYR A 143 -3.83 20.00 14.86
C TYR A 143 -5.07 19.19 14.50
N SER A 144 -5.10 18.53 13.36
CA SER A 144 -6.18 17.64 12.96
C SER A 144 -6.15 16.35 13.78
N SER A 145 -7.32 15.76 13.95
CA SER A 145 -7.49 14.41 14.49
C SER A 145 -8.23 13.57 13.44
N LEU A 146 -8.03 12.27 13.47
CA LEU A 146 -8.83 11.32 12.69
C LEU A 146 -10.16 10.97 13.37
N LEU A 147 -10.36 11.48 14.60
CA LEU A 147 -11.57 11.30 15.38
C LEU A 147 -12.14 12.64 15.81
N ASN A 148 -13.44 12.67 15.93
CA ASN A 148 -14.18 13.71 16.63
C ASN A 148 -14.07 13.51 18.16
N ASP A 149 -14.47 14.52 18.95
CA ASP A 149 -14.40 14.46 20.42
C ASP A 149 -15.31 13.37 21.00
N ASP A 150 -16.35 12.96 20.29
CA ASP A 150 -17.25 11.85 20.66
C ASP A 150 -16.70 10.46 20.26
N GLY A 151 -15.51 10.41 19.68
CA GLY A 151 -14.87 9.18 19.21
C GLY A 151 -15.34 8.66 17.84
N SER A 152 -16.26 9.35 17.18
CA SER A 152 -16.63 9.04 15.79
C SER A 152 -15.51 9.44 14.82
N TYR A 153 -15.50 8.83 13.63
CA TYR A 153 -14.49 9.14 12.62
C TYR A 153 -14.69 10.55 12.07
N TYR A 154 -13.62 11.32 12.03
CA TYR A 154 -13.63 12.65 11.46
C TYR A 154 -13.85 12.59 9.95
N THR A 155 -14.82 13.37 9.48
CA THR A 155 -15.10 13.51 8.06
C THR A 155 -14.67 14.90 7.60
N ASN A 156 -13.79 14.95 6.62
CA ASN A 156 -13.39 16.20 5.99
C ASN A 156 -14.41 16.56 4.91
N THR A 157 -15.20 17.60 5.18
CA THR A 157 -16.22 18.14 4.28
C THR A 157 -15.66 19.13 3.27
N VAL A 158 -14.38 19.50 3.42
CA VAL A 158 -13.64 20.34 2.47
C VAL A 158 -12.54 19.49 1.89
N ALA A 159 -12.92 18.55 1.03
CA ALA A 159 -11.97 17.76 0.30
C ALA A 159 -11.08 18.63 -0.59
N ASP A 160 -9.89 18.20 -0.84
CA ASP A 160 -8.78 18.86 -1.56
C ASP A 160 -9.15 19.66 -2.81
N ARG A 161 -10.24 19.32 -3.46
CA ARG A 161 -10.59 19.83 -4.77
C ARG A 161 -11.95 20.52 -4.84
N TYR A 162 -12.73 20.43 -3.78
CA TYR A 162 -14.10 20.91 -3.79
C TYR A 162 -14.38 21.85 -2.60
N SER A 163 -14.74 23.08 -2.91
CA SER A 163 -15.23 24.01 -1.89
C SER A 163 -16.60 23.60 -1.36
N LYS A 164 -17.01 24.16 -0.23
CA LYS A 164 -18.35 23.93 0.32
C LYS A 164 -19.46 24.28 -0.67
N SER A 165 -19.28 25.35 -1.48
CA SER A 165 -20.24 25.73 -2.51
C SER A 165 -20.30 24.71 -3.64
N GLN A 166 -19.16 24.18 -4.09
CA GLN A 166 -19.12 23.10 -5.08
C GLN A 166 -19.76 21.82 -4.55
N GLN A 167 -19.53 21.46 -3.29
CA GLN A 167 -20.18 20.31 -2.66
C GLN A 167 -21.71 20.45 -2.64
N LYS A 168 -22.24 21.65 -2.37
CA LYS A 168 -23.68 21.91 -2.44
C LYS A 168 -24.21 21.72 -3.87
N ILE A 169 -23.47 22.19 -4.87
CA ILE A 169 -23.84 22.00 -6.28
C ILE A 169 -23.85 20.52 -6.63
N ILE A 170 -22.79 19.78 -6.30
CA ILE A 170 -22.70 18.34 -6.51
C ILE A 170 -23.92 17.62 -5.90
N SER A 171 -24.26 17.95 -4.66
CA SER A 171 -25.43 17.36 -3.98
C SER A 171 -26.76 17.73 -4.65
N SER A 172 -26.91 18.95 -5.18
CA SER A 172 -28.15 19.39 -5.85
C SER A 172 -28.43 18.65 -7.16
N TYR A 173 -27.38 18.11 -7.80
CA TYR A 173 -27.51 17.26 -8.98
C TYR A 173 -27.64 15.77 -8.64
N GLY A 174 -27.79 15.39 -7.36
CA GLY A 174 -27.89 14.00 -6.95
C GLY A 174 -26.61 13.18 -7.12
N LEU A 175 -25.47 13.84 -7.29
CA LEU A 175 -24.15 13.20 -7.39
C LEU A 175 -23.67 12.77 -6.01
N TYR A 176 -22.68 11.88 -5.99
CA TYR A 176 -22.09 11.39 -4.75
C TYR A 176 -21.39 12.50 -3.97
N SER A 177 -21.55 12.49 -2.64
CA SER A 177 -20.78 13.38 -1.77
C SER A 177 -19.27 13.18 -1.97
N MET A 178 -18.54 14.28 -1.99
CA MET A 178 -17.09 14.29 -2.08
C MET A 178 -16.41 14.45 -0.71
N ASP A 179 -17.15 14.29 0.36
CA ASP A 179 -16.62 14.23 1.71
C ASP A 179 -15.70 13.01 1.88
N ILE A 180 -14.65 13.15 2.66
CA ILE A 180 -13.72 12.07 2.93
C ILE A 180 -13.66 11.81 4.43
N THR A 181 -13.87 10.56 4.78
CA THR A 181 -13.57 10.03 6.11
C THR A 181 -12.29 9.18 5.99
N PRO A 182 -11.13 9.70 6.37
CA PRO A 182 -9.85 9.04 6.09
C PRO A 182 -9.75 7.60 6.62
N LEU A 183 -10.33 7.34 7.79
CA LEU A 183 -10.32 5.99 8.37
C LEU A 183 -11.24 5.01 7.63
N ASP A 184 -12.33 5.48 7.02
CA ASP A 184 -13.20 4.66 6.19
C ASP A 184 -12.60 4.31 4.83
N GLU A 185 -11.65 5.12 4.35
CA GLU A 185 -10.94 4.82 3.11
C GLU A 185 -9.94 3.65 3.24
N LEU A 186 -9.57 3.29 4.48
CA LEU A 186 -8.71 2.14 4.72
C LEU A 186 -9.43 0.84 4.31
N GLY A 187 -8.77 0.03 3.52
CA GLY A 187 -9.32 -1.24 3.02
C GLY A 187 -10.26 -1.13 1.82
N ARG A 188 -10.68 0.09 1.42
CA ARG A 188 -11.55 0.30 0.26
C ARG A 188 -10.82 0.27 -1.09
N ASN A 189 -9.54 0.60 -1.08
CA ASN A 189 -8.72 0.62 -2.30
C ASN A 189 -7.52 -0.30 -2.10
N LEU A 190 -7.61 -1.50 -2.65
CA LEU A 190 -6.59 -2.54 -2.49
C LEU A 190 -5.99 -2.90 -3.84
N SER A 191 -4.67 -2.96 -3.89
CA SER A 191 -3.94 -3.56 -4.99
C SER A 191 -3.54 -4.99 -4.60
N LYS A 192 -3.96 -5.96 -5.39
CA LYS A 192 -3.57 -7.36 -5.22
C LYS A 192 -2.61 -7.74 -6.32
N SER A 193 -1.50 -8.36 -5.95
CA SER A 193 -0.49 -8.86 -6.87
C SER A 193 -0.28 -10.35 -6.69
N LYS A 194 -0.13 -11.06 -7.80
CA LYS A 194 0.29 -12.46 -7.82
C LYS A 194 1.46 -12.59 -8.77
N ASN A 195 2.46 -13.31 -8.34
CA ASN A 195 3.59 -13.63 -9.17
C ASN A 195 3.86 -15.13 -9.13
N PHE A 196 4.12 -15.69 -10.27
CA PHE A 196 4.58 -17.05 -10.44
C PHE A 196 5.80 -17.03 -11.33
N SER A 197 6.83 -17.77 -10.97
CA SER A 197 7.96 -18.02 -11.85
C SER A 197 8.47 -19.44 -11.68
N ASN A 198 8.77 -20.05 -12.79
CA ASN A 198 9.47 -21.34 -12.83
C ASN A 198 10.65 -21.26 -13.79
N ARG A 199 11.81 -21.70 -13.33
CA ARG A 199 13.00 -21.85 -14.13
C ARG A 199 13.52 -23.28 -13.98
N THR A 200 13.51 -24.03 -15.06
CA THR A 200 14.03 -25.40 -15.12
C THR A 200 15.21 -25.45 -16.06
N PHE A 201 16.27 -26.13 -15.66
CA PHE A 201 17.47 -26.29 -16.47
C PHE A 201 17.96 -27.70 -16.48
N ALA A 202 18.65 -28.05 -17.57
CA ALA A 202 19.44 -29.25 -17.72
C ALA A 202 20.83 -28.84 -18.21
N ARG A 203 21.89 -29.38 -17.59
CA ARG A 203 23.25 -29.08 -17.95
C ARG A 203 24.06 -30.40 -18.05
N LEU A 204 24.68 -30.56 -19.17
CA LEU A 204 25.62 -31.66 -19.43
C LEU A 204 27.05 -31.13 -19.30
N ASN A 205 27.85 -31.73 -18.41
CA ASN A 205 29.24 -31.38 -18.21
C ASN A 205 30.12 -32.54 -18.70
N PHE A 206 30.93 -32.25 -19.70
CA PHE A 206 31.87 -33.16 -20.31
C PHE A 206 33.28 -32.84 -19.83
N LYS A 207 33.99 -33.83 -19.31
CA LYS A 207 35.42 -33.76 -18.98
C LYS A 207 36.18 -34.66 -19.96
N PHE A 208 36.64 -34.11 -21.06
CA PHE A 208 37.37 -34.89 -22.08
C PHE A 208 38.79 -35.19 -21.61
N THR A 209 39.45 -34.19 -21.01
CA THR A 209 40.79 -34.31 -20.43
C THR A 209 40.85 -33.47 -19.15
N ASP A 210 41.99 -33.44 -18.45
CA ASP A 210 42.17 -32.60 -17.27
C ASP A 210 42.16 -31.09 -17.61
N TRP A 211 42.55 -30.76 -18.83
CA TRP A 211 42.62 -29.39 -19.32
C TRP A 211 41.45 -28.99 -20.23
N LEU A 212 40.63 -29.94 -20.73
CA LEU A 212 39.53 -29.67 -21.63
C LEU A 212 38.19 -30.12 -21.04
N ARG A 213 37.35 -29.14 -20.78
CA ARG A 213 35.96 -29.34 -20.32
C ARG A 213 35.00 -28.61 -21.24
N TYR A 214 33.85 -29.20 -21.44
CA TYR A 214 32.74 -28.59 -22.20
C TYR A 214 31.45 -28.70 -21.41
N THR A 215 30.63 -27.63 -21.43
CA THR A 215 29.35 -27.63 -20.78
C THR A 215 28.27 -27.19 -21.78
N ALA A 216 27.28 -28.05 -21.97
CA ALA A 216 26.06 -27.72 -22.71
C ALA A 216 24.93 -27.51 -21.71
N SER A 217 24.23 -26.39 -21.82
CA SER A 217 23.13 -26.09 -20.91
C SER A 217 21.85 -25.69 -21.70
N PHE A 218 20.75 -26.20 -21.23
CA PHE A 218 19.40 -25.81 -21.68
C PHE A 218 18.66 -25.26 -20.48
N GLN A 219 17.94 -24.14 -20.68
CA GLN A 219 17.13 -23.54 -19.65
C GLN A 219 15.80 -23.13 -20.26
N TYR A 220 14.74 -23.44 -19.54
CA TYR A 220 13.40 -22.96 -19.82
C TYR A 220 12.90 -22.15 -18.63
N GLU A 221 12.36 -20.98 -18.91
CA GLU A 221 11.84 -20.09 -17.89
C GLU A 221 10.44 -19.61 -18.30
N VAL A 222 9.51 -19.64 -17.36
CA VAL A 222 8.17 -19.11 -17.49
C VAL A 222 7.84 -18.30 -16.25
N GLY A 223 7.24 -17.14 -16.45
CA GLY A 223 6.78 -16.27 -15.38
C GLY A 223 5.45 -15.63 -15.72
N GLU A 224 4.64 -15.43 -14.72
CA GLU A 224 3.40 -14.68 -14.78
C GLU A 224 3.36 -13.69 -13.64
N TYR A 225 3.00 -12.45 -13.95
CA TYR A 225 2.72 -11.42 -12.97
C TYR A 225 1.34 -10.85 -13.24
N LYS A 226 0.49 -10.90 -12.21
CA LYS A 226 -0.87 -10.41 -12.26
C LYS A 226 -1.07 -9.34 -11.21
N THR A 227 -1.61 -8.20 -11.60
CA THR A 227 -2.06 -7.17 -10.66
C THR A 227 -3.54 -6.91 -10.88
N SER A 228 -4.29 -6.85 -9.81
CA SER A 228 -5.69 -6.44 -9.82
C SER A 228 -5.90 -5.34 -8.79
N GLN A 229 -6.61 -4.29 -9.18
CA GLN A 229 -6.96 -3.19 -8.30
C GLN A 229 -8.44 -3.27 -7.97
N LEU A 230 -8.72 -3.46 -6.70
CA LEU A 230 -10.06 -3.46 -6.16
C LEU A 230 -10.35 -2.08 -5.58
N GLN A 231 -11.37 -1.42 -6.11
CA GLN A 231 -11.87 -0.15 -5.61
C GLN A 231 -13.31 -0.33 -5.16
N ASP A 232 -13.56 -0.09 -3.88
CA ASP A 232 -14.92 -0.12 -3.34
C ASP A 232 -15.74 1.04 -3.92
N LYS A 233 -17.03 0.79 -4.19
CA LYS A 233 -17.96 1.81 -4.72
C LYS A 233 -18.12 3.02 -3.81
N GLU A 234 -17.98 2.83 -2.50
CA GLU A 234 -18.06 3.89 -1.50
C GLU A 234 -16.75 4.66 -1.30
N SER A 235 -15.64 4.20 -1.95
CA SER A 235 -14.37 4.93 -1.86
C SER A 235 -14.46 6.29 -2.53
N TYR A 236 -13.72 7.24 -2.00
CA TYR A 236 -13.60 8.57 -2.61
C TYR A 236 -13.18 8.50 -4.09
N ALA A 237 -12.24 7.61 -4.41
CA ALA A 237 -11.75 7.44 -5.78
C ALA A 237 -12.86 7.06 -6.75
N VAL A 238 -13.74 6.13 -6.37
CA VAL A 238 -14.87 5.69 -7.21
C VAL A 238 -15.95 6.76 -7.27
N ARG A 239 -16.33 7.34 -6.14
CA ARG A 239 -17.31 8.43 -6.08
C ARG A 239 -16.89 9.61 -6.97
N ASN A 240 -15.62 10.03 -6.87
CA ASN A 240 -15.06 11.09 -7.71
C ASN A 240 -15.10 10.72 -9.20
N LYS A 241 -14.73 9.48 -9.53
CA LYS A 241 -14.74 9.00 -10.91
C LYS A 241 -16.16 8.97 -11.49
N VAL A 242 -17.12 8.47 -10.74
CA VAL A 242 -18.54 8.47 -11.17
C VAL A 242 -19.04 9.89 -11.39
N ASN A 243 -18.81 10.79 -10.44
CA ASN A 243 -19.21 12.19 -10.58
C ASN A 243 -18.56 12.90 -11.77
N THR A 244 -17.31 12.53 -12.12
CA THR A 244 -16.60 13.11 -13.27
C THR A 244 -17.20 12.70 -14.61
N PHE A 245 -17.74 11.49 -14.69
CA PHE A 245 -18.32 10.95 -15.92
C PHE A 245 -19.85 10.95 -15.93
N ALA A 246 -20.47 11.47 -14.88
CA ALA A 246 -21.92 11.65 -14.88
C ALA A 246 -22.29 12.69 -15.94
N THR A 247 -23.18 12.31 -16.82
CA THR A 247 -23.80 13.21 -17.80
C THR A 247 -25.22 13.48 -17.39
N ASP A 248 -25.76 14.65 -17.76
CA ASP A 248 -27.17 14.95 -17.58
C ASP A 248 -28.00 13.87 -18.30
N ALA A 249 -28.90 13.24 -17.58
CA ALA A 249 -29.84 12.27 -18.12
C ALA A 249 -31.11 12.97 -18.64
#